data_c5d8bdc879273b1910846c3fe787c49f
#
_entry.id   c5d8bdc879273b1910846c3fe787c49f
#
_cell.length_a   1.000
_cell.length_b   1.000
_cell.length_c   1.000
_cell.angle_alpha   90.00
_cell.angle_beta   90.00
_cell.angle_gamma   90.00
#
_symmetry.space_group_name_H-M   'P 1'
#
loop_
_entity.id
_entity.type
_entity.pdbx_description
1 polymer ?
#
loop_
_entity_poly.entity_id
_entity_poly.type
_entity_poly.pdbx_seq_one_letter_code
_entity_poly.pdbx_strand_id
1 'polypeptide(L)'
;MILILSGELDKTRKQLGELRLHMGSELGLRNPKVFKPLWVMDFPLLEWDEDTERYHAMHHPFTSPKPDQLELIDTEPVKVKANAYDMVINGVEIGGGSIRIHDRELQSRMFDLLGFTPEEAQAQFGFLMNAFQYGAPPHLSLIHI
;
A
#
# COMPACT_ATOMS: atom_id res chain seq x y z
N MET A 1 10.41 11.15 30.88
CA MET A 1 9.31 11.95 30.29
C MET A 1 8.49 11.04 29.39
N ILE A 2 7.18 11.07 29.46
CA ILE A 2 6.28 10.32 28.55
C ILE A 2 5.50 11.37 27.75
N LEU A 3 5.46 11.20 26.42
CA LEU A 3 4.65 12.02 25.52
C LEU A 3 3.49 11.16 25.01
N ILE A 4 2.28 11.71 25.10
CA ILE A 4 1.05 11.03 24.68
C ILE A 4 0.34 11.90 23.65
N LEU A 5 0.00 11.30 22.51
CA LEU A 5 -0.87 11.90 21.51
C LEU A 5 -2.20 11.14 21.50
N SER A 6 -3.30 11.87 21.34
CA SER A 6 -4.63 11.29 21.17
C SER A 6 -5.37 11.98 20.03
N GLY A 7 -6.20 11.23 19.32
CA GLY A 7 -6.96 11.73 18.17
C GLY A 7 -7.39 10.58 17.27
N GLU A 8 -7.80 10.90 16.06
CA GLU A 8 -8.12 9.92 15.04
C GLU A 8 -6.90 9.01 14.75
N LEU A 9 -7.15 7.72 14.55
CA LEU A 9 -6.13 6.67 14.55
C LEU A 9 -4.98 6.95 13.56
N ASP A 10 -5.28 7.18 12.30
CA ASP A 10 -4.24 7.26 11.26
C ASP A 10 -3.51 8.60 11.27
N LYS A 11 -4.20 9.69 11.53
CA LYS A 11 -3.58 11.00 11.76
C LYS A 11 -2.66 10.99 12.98
N THR A 12 -3.12 10.37 14.07
CA THR A 12 -2.31 10.26 15.30
C THR A 12 -1.08 9.40 15.10
N ARG A 13 -1.17 8.30 14.35
CA ARG A 13 -0.02 7.45 14.01
C ARG A 13 1.04 8.20 13.20
N LYS A 14 0.63 8.95 12.17
CA LYS A 14 1.53 9.79 11.37
C LYS A 14 2.24 10.82 12.25
N GLN A 15 1.50 11.57 13.04
CA GLN A 15 2.05 12.59 13.96
C GLN A 15 2.98 11.98 15.03
N LEU A 16 2.66 10.79 15.55
CA LEU A 16 3.52 10.10 16.52
C LEU A 16 4.82 9.63 15.86
N GLY A 17 4.78 9.22 14.60
CA GLY A 17 5.96 8.92 13.79
C GLY A 17 6.90 10.13 13.68
N GLU A 18 6.38 11.30 13.30
CA GLU A 18 7.15 12.55 13.21
C GLU A 18 7.71 12.97 14.56
N LEU A 19 6.90 12.91 15.61
CA LEU A 19 7.35 13.22 16.97
C LEU A 19 8.49 12.30 17.40
N ARG A 20 8.41 11.00 17.12
CA ARG A 20 9.46 10.03 17.41
C ARG A 20 10.78 10.41 16.72
N LEU A 21 10.72 10.78 15.43
CA LEU A 21 11.89 11.20 14.67
C LEU A 21 12.50 12.49 15.23
N HIS A 22 11.67 13.47 15.54
CA HIS A 22 12.09 14.73 16.14
C HIS A 22 12.79 14.51 17.50
N MET A 23 12.15 13.80 18.39
CA MET A 23 12.71 13.49 19.71
C MET A 23 13.98 12.64 19.62
N GLY A 24 14.03 11.70 18.68
CA GLY A 24 15.22 10.90 18.43
C GLY A 24 16.42 11.75 18.00
N SER A 25 16.19 12.82 17.24
CA SER A 25 17.21 13.79 16.86
C SER A 25 17.63 14.68 18.02
N GLU A 26 16.68 15.30 18.74
CA GLU A 26 16.95 16.17 19.88
C GLU A 26 17.74 15.47 20.99
N LEU A 27 17.45 14.19 21.22
CA LEU A 27 18.12 13.38 22.25
C LEU A 27 19.42 12.73 21.76
N GLY A 28 19.84 12.97 20.52
CA GLY A 28 21.06 12.40 19.96
C GLY A 28 21.03 10.87 19.80
N LEU A 29 19.83 10.27 19.73
CA LEU A 29 19.64 8.81 19.60
C LEU A 29 19.80 8.31 18.16
N ARG A 30 19.78 9.24 17.19
CA ARG A 30 19.96 8.92 15.77
C ARG A 30 21.43 8.96 15.39
N ASN A 31 21.97 7.83 14.92
CA ASN A 31 23.34 7.76 14.43
C ASN A 31 23.34 7.44 12.93
N PRO A 32 23.66 8.41 12.05
CA PRO A 32 23.61 8.20 10.60
C PRO A 32 24.68 7.23 10.07
N LYS A 33 25.68 6.88 10.88
CA LYS A 33 26.73 5.92 10.53
C LYS A 33 26.37 4.47 10.86
N VAL A 34 25.24 4.24 11.51
CA VAL A 34 24.74 2.90 11.87
C VAL A 34 23.47 2.63 11.06
N PHE A 35 23.55 1.68 10.14
CA PHE A 35 22.43 1.29 9.29
C PHE A 35 21.54 0.29 10.02
N LYS A 36 20.24 0.57 10.08
CA LYS A 36 19.20 -0.24 10.71
C LYS A 36 18.10 -0.56 9.70
N PRO A 37 18.25 -1.64 8.90
CA PRO A 37 17.23 -2.04 7.95
C PRO A 37 16.05 -2.70 8.67
N LEU A 38 14.86 -2.51 8.09
CA LEU A 38 13.64 -3.21 8.48
C LEU A 38 12.71 -3.34 7.26
N TRP A 39 11.79 -4.31 7.33
CA TRP A 39 10.69 -4.43 6.39
C TRP A 39 9.43 -3.81 6.99
N VAL A 40 8.74 -3.00 6.18
CA VAL A 40 7.38 -2.56 6.44
C VAL A 40 6.45 -3.43 5.59
N MET A 41 5.43 -4.00 6.23
CA MET A 41 4.50 -4.94 5.59
C MET A 41 3.08 -4.66 6.08
N ASP A 42 2.11 -5.38 5.52
CA ASP A 42 0.71 -5.32 5.96
C ASP A 42 0.06 -3.96 5.72
N PHE A 43 0.43 -3.29 4.64
CA PHE A 43 -0.24 -2.07 4.20
C PHE A 43 -1.73 -2.31 3.93
N PRO A 44 -2.60 -1.32 4.15
CA PRO A 44 -3.95 -1.36 3.62
C PRO A 44 -3.92 -1.54 2.09
N LEU A 45 -4.84 -2.32 1.56
CA LEU A 45 -5.00 -2.46 0.10
C LEU A 45 -5.66 -1.22 -0.50
N LEU A 46 -6.68 -0.74 0.20
CA LEU A 46 -7.54 0.37 -0.21
C LEU A 46 -7.65 1.40 0.91
N GLU A 47 -7.82 2.65 0.52
CA GLU A 47 -8.16 3.77 1.38
C GLU A 47 -9.48 4.37 0.90
N TRP A 48 -10.38 4.69 1.84
CA TRP A 48 -11.61 5.41 1.53
C TRP A 48 -11.32 6.92 1.51
N ASP A 49 -11.72 7.56 0.44
CA ASP A 49 -11.64 9.01 0.29
C ASP A 49 -13.04 9.62 0.49
N GLU A 50 -13.17 10.42 1.54
CA GLU A 50 -14.44 11.09 1.88
C GLU A 50 -14.82 12.19 0.88
N ASP A 51 -13.84 12.83 0.23
CA ASP A 51 -14.08 13.92 -0.71
C ASP A 51 -14.62 13.41 -2.06
N THR A 52 -14.12 12.27 -2.50
CA THR A 52 -14.54 11.63 -3.76
C THR A 52 -15.57 10.53 -3.57
N GLU A 53 -15.88 10.16 -2.32
CA GLU A 53 -16.81 9.08 -1.94
C GLU A 53 -16.51 7.75 -2.63
N ARG A 54 -15.20 7.40 -2.72
CA ARG A 54 -14.75 6.16 -3.36
C ARG A 54 -13.47 5.60 -2.75
N TYR A 55 -13.19 4.34 -3.07
CA TYR A 55 -11.92 3.74 -2.71
C TYR A 55 -10.80 4.14 -3.66
N HIS A 56 -9.61 4.34 -3.09
CA HIS A 56 -8.36 4.50 -3.83
C HIS A 56 -7.41 3.36 -3.47
N ALA A 57 -6.65 2.89 -4.45
CA ALA A 57 -5.59 1.93 -4.19
C ALA A 57 -4.44 2.62 -3.45
N MET A 58 -4.02 2.08 -2.30
CA MET A 58 -2.91 2.61 -1.51
C MET A 58 -1.58 2.62 -2.27
N HIS A 59 -1.33 1.59 -3.09
CA HIS A 59 -0.13 1.44 -3.90
C HIS A 59 -0.45 1.51 -5.39
N HIS A 60 -1.13 0.50 -5.91
CA HIS A 60 -1.44 0.41 -7.32
C HIS A 60 -2.68 -0.49 -7.55
N PRO A 61 -3.54 -0.20 -8.55
CA PRO A 61 -4.72 -1.03 -8.85
C PRO A 61 -4.44 -2.50 -9.17
N PHE A 62 -3.21 -2.85 -9.53
CA PHE A 62 -2.78 -4.21 -9.81
C PHE A 62 -2.11 -4.91 -8.63
N THR A 63 -2.04 -4.26 -7.45
CA THR A 63 -1.49 -4.87 -6.24
C THR A 63 -2.43 -5.95 -5.71
N SER A 64 -1.89 -7.16 -5.50
CA SER A 64 -2.65 -8.27 -4.96
C SER A 64 -3.01 -8.06 -3.48
N PRO A 65 -4.25 -8.35 -3.09
CA PRO A 65 -4.59 -8.55 -1.68
C PRO A 65 -3.85 -9.76 -1.12
N LYS A 66 -3.77 -9.86 0.21
CA LYS A 66 -3.30 -11.08 0.86
C LYS A 66 -4.25 -12.23 0.55
N PRO A 67 -3.72 -13.43 0.20
CA PRO A 67 -4.55 -14.55 -0.25
C PRO A 67 -5.58 -15.05 0.78
N ASP A 68 -5.28 -14.92 2.06
CA ASP A 68 -6.13 -15.28 3.19
C ASP A 68 -7.25 -14.27 3.47
N GLN A 69 -7.30 -13.15 2.74
CA GLN A 69 -8.25 -12.06 2.94
C GLN A 69 -9.12 -11.77 1.71
N LEU A 70 -9.10 -12.63 0.71
CA LEU A 70 -9.86 -12.44 -0.54
C LEU A 70 -11.38 -12.31 -0.32
N GLU A 71 -11.93 -13.02 0.67
CA GLU A 71 -13.35 -12.96 1.01
C GLU A 71 -13.77 -11.61 1.61
N LEU A 72 -12.83 -10.88 2.22
CA LEU A 72 -13.11 -9.58 2.83
C LEU A 72 -13.24 -8.46 1.79
N ILE A 73 -12.80 -8.67 0.56
CA ILE A 73 -12.86 -7.68 -0.52
C ILE A 73 -14.30 -7.17 -0.73
N ASP A 74 -15.28 -8.06 -0.68
CA ASP A 74 -16.68 -7.72 -0.94
C ASP A 74 -17.44 -7.24 0.30
N THR A 75 -16.94 -7.56 1.50
CA THR A 75 -17.66 -7.28 2.76
C THR A 75 -17.03 -6.16 3.57
N GLU A 76 -15.70 -6.13 3.66
CA GLU A 76 -14.95 -5.18 4.47
C GLU A 76 -13.64 -4.74 3.77
N PRO A 77 -13.73 -4.11 2.58
CA PRO A 77 -12.57 -3.82 1.72
C PRO A 77 -11.49 -2.99 2.41
N VAL A 78 -11.84 -2.10 3.33
CA VAL A 78 -10.87 -1.29 4.12
C VAL A 78 -10.01 -2.12 5.08
N LYS A 79 -10.42 -3.34 5.43
CA LYS A 79 -9.65 -4.22 6.31
C LYS A 79 -8.66 -5.10 5.54
N VAL A 80 -8.79 -5.18 4.22
CA VAL A 80 -7.94 -6.01 3.38
C VAL A 80 -6.54 -5.43 3.35
N LYS A 81 -5.54 -6.29 3.54
CA LYS A 81 -4.13 -5.94 3.44
C LYS A 81 -3.58 -6.22 2.05
N ALA A 82 -2.74 -5.30 1.59
CA ALA A 82 -1.95 -5.50 0.38
C ALA A 82 -0.84 -6.54 0.60
N ASN A 83 -0.56 -7.32 -0.44
CA ASN A 83 0.63 -8.14 -0.50
C ASN A 83 1.80 -7.29 -1.03
N ALA A 84 2.15 -6.28 -0.24
CA ALA A 84 3.16 -5.28 -0.52
C ALA A 84 4.17 -5.20 0.62
N TYR A 85 5.34 -4.70 0.32
CA TYR A 85 6.46 -4.61 1.26
C TYR A 85 7.41 -3.48 0.87
N ASP A 86 7.94 -2.78 1.87
CA ASP A 86 8.99 -1.77 1.69
C ASP A 86 10.20 -2.10 2.54
N MET A 87 11.38 -1.92 1.96
CA MET A 87 12.65 -1.93 2.68
C MET A 87 12.96 -0.52 3.15
N VAL A 88 13.08 -0.36 4.45
CA VAL A 88 13.37 0.92 5.08
C VAL A 88 14.70 0.84 5.81
N ILE A 89 15.59 1.82 5.60
CA ILE A 89 16.84 1.96 6.34
C ILE A 89 16.84 3.33 7.01
N ASN A 90 17.02 3.34 8.33
CA ASN A 90 17.07 4.56 9.15
C ASN A 90 15.88 5.51 8.96
N GLY A 91 14.70 4.96 8.66
CA GLY A 91 13.48 5.73 8.42
C GLY A 91 13.31 6.24 6.99
N VAL A 92 14.19 5.85 6.08
CA VAL A 92 14.09 6.16 4.64
C VAL A 92 13.76 4.88 3.89
N GLU A 93 12.71 4.90 3.09
CA GLU A 93 12.40 3.85 2.14
C GLU A 93 13.48 3.82 1.05
N ILE A 94 14.10 2.65 0.88
CA ILE A 94 15.16 2.44 -0.12
C ILE A 94 14.70 1.55 -1.28
N GLY A 95 13.53 1.00 -1.18
CA GLY A 95 12.92 0.20 -2.22
C GLY A 95 11.66 -0.48 -1.72
N GLY A 96 10.70 -0.68 -2.59
CA GLY A 96 9.45 -1.35 -2.28
C GLY A 96 8.93 -2.15 -3.46
N GLY A 97 7.99 -3.02 -3.19
CA GLY A 97 7.34 -3.84 -4.19
C GLY A 97 6.05 -4.47 -3.72
N SER A 98 5.34 -5.06 -4.65
CA SER A 98 4.14 -5.81 -4.34
C SER A 98 3.96 -7.01 -5.27
N ILE A 99 3.18 -7.97 -4.81
CA ILE A 99 2.74 -9.08 -5.67
C ILE A 99 1.63 -8.57 -6.58
N ARG A 100 1.72 -8.93 -7.85
CA ARG A 100 0.75 -8.56 -8.90
C ARG A 100 -0.49 -9.45 -8.83
N ILE A 101 -1.66 -8.85 -9.06
CA ILE A 101 -2.85 -9.63 -9.42
C ILE A 101 -2.62 -10.24 -10.79
N HIS A 102 -2.75 -11.56 -10.91
CA HIS A 102 -2.66 -12.32 -12.14
C HIS A 102 -3.99 -12.98 -12.53
N ASP A 103 -4.93 -13.04 -11.59
CA ASP A 103 -6.28 -13.51 -11.81
C ASP A 103 -7.16 -12.39 -12.40
N ARG A 104 -7.84 -12.69 -13.51
CA ARG A 104 -8.65 -11.68 -14.23
C ARG A 104 -9.91 -11.28 -13.49
N GLU A 105 -10.55 -12.23 -12.82
CA GLU A 105 -11.77 -11.99 -12.07
C GLU A 105 -11.47 -11.10 -10.87
N LEU A 106 -10.40 -11.41 -10.14
CA LEU A 106 -9.93 -10.58 -9.03
C LEU A 106 -9.56 -9.17 -9.51
N GLN A 107 -8.91 -9.03 -10.67
CA GLN A 107 -8.57 -7.72 -11.22
C GLN A 107 -9.82 -6.91 -11.60
N SER A 108 -10.84 -7.57 -12.17
CA SER A 108 -12.12 -6.92 -12.48
C SER A 108 -12.79 -6.40 -11.21
N ARG A 109 -12.88 -7.24 -10.17
CA ARG A 109 -13.42 -6.84 -8.87
C ARG A 109 -12.68 -5.66 -8.27
N MET A 110 -11.36 -5.60 -8.41
CA MET A 110 -10.56 -4.46 -7.94
C MET A 110 -10.91 -3.18 -8.70
N PHE A 111 -11.09 -3.25 -10.02
CA PHE A 111 -11.52 -2.08 -10.81
C PHE A 111 -12.90 -1.60 -10.41
N ASP A 112 -13.85 -2.52 -10.21
CA ASP A 112 -15.22 -2.18 -9.77
C ASP A 112 -15.20 -1.46 -8.41
N LEU A 113 -14.40 -1.94 -7.44
CA LEU A 113 -14.21 -1.30 -6.14
C LEU A 113 -13.59 0.10 -6.23
N LEU A 114 -12.70 0.31 -7.18
CA LEU A 114 -12.08 1.61 -7.44
C LEU A 114 -12.98 2.55 -8.25
N GLY A 115 -14.17 2.07 -8.65
CA GLY A 115 -15.18 2.85 -9.38
C GLY A 115 -14.89 3.01 -10.87
N PHE A 116 -14.05 2.16 -11.46
CA PHE A 116 -13.86 2.12 -12.91
C PHE A 116 -15.05 1.41 -13.58
N THR A 117 -15.59 2.00 -14.62
CA THR A 117 -16.45 1.25 -15.54
C THR A 117 -15.62 0.28 -16.38
N PRO A 118 -16.21 -0.80 -16.93
CA PRO A 118 -15.50 -1.72 -17.83
C PRO A 118 -14.85 -1.01 -19.01
N GLU A 119 -15.51 0.02 -19.55
CA GLU A 119 -15.02 0.82 -20.68
C GLU A 119 -13.80 1.66 -20.28
N GLU A 120 -13.83 2.29 -19.10
CA GLU A 120 -12.70 3.06 -18.58
C GLU A 120 -11.51 2.15 -18.28
N ALA A 121 -11.74 1.02 -17.62
CA ALA A 121 -10.70 0.03 -17.35
C ALA A 121 -10.07 -0.49 -18.65
N GLN A 122 -10.88 -0.77 -19.67
CA GLN A 122 -10.41 -1.20 -20.97
C GLN A 122 -9.64 -0.09 -21.72
N ALA A 123 -10.11 1.16 -21.65
CA ALA A 123 -9.44 2.28 -22.31
C ALA A 123 -8.07 2.59 -21.68
N GLN A 124 -7.95 2.50 -20.35
CA GLN A 124 -6.71 2.82 -19.63
C GLN A 124 -5.73 1.65 -19.57
N PHE A 125 -6.22 0.42 -19.34
CA PHE A 125 -5.41 -0.74 -19.01
C PHE A 125 -5.59 -1.92 -19.98
N GLY A 126 -6.44 -1.79 -21.00
CA GLY A 126 -6.79 -2.89 -21.89
C GLY A 126 -5.60 -3.54 -22.57
N PHE A 127 -4.61 -2.76 -23.02
CA PHE A 127 -3.40 -3.29 -23.62
C PHE A 127 -2.61 -4.17 -22.64
N LEU A 128 -2.54 -3.76 -21.37
CA LEU A 128 -1.83 -4.48 -20.31
C LEU A 128 -2.60 -5.75 -19.92
N MET A 129 -3.93 -5.63 -19.76
CA MET A 129 -4.80 -6.76 -19.48
C MET A 129 -4.77 -7.82 -20.58
N ASN A 130 -4.66 -7.39 -21.84
CA ASN A 130 -4.50 -8.30 -22.97
C ASN A 130 -3.13 -8.99 -22.94
N ALA A 131 -2.06 -8.27 -22.63
CA ALA A 131 -0.73 -8.87 -22.48
C ALA A 131 -0.69 -9.92 -21.37
N PHE A 132 -1.40 -9.70 -20.26
CA PHE A 132 -1.45 -10.64 -19.14
C PHE A 132 -2.18 -11.96 -19.44
N GLN A 133 -2.91 -12.05 -20.56
CA GLN A 133 -3.46 -13.33 -21.02
C GLN A 133 -2.37 -14.34 -21.41
N TYR A 134 -1.19 -13.84 -21.75
CA TYR A 134 -0.02 -14.67 -22.11
C TYR A 134 0.92 -14.91 -20.92
N GLY A 135 0.62 -14.32 -19.77
CA GLY A 135 1.38 -14.41 -18.55
C GLY A 135 1.70 -13.05 -17.96
N ALA A 136 1.65 -12.95 -16.65
CA ALA A 136 1.98 -11.73 -15.93
C ALA A 136 3.23 -11.93 -15.08
N PRO A 137 4.16 -10.96 -15.04
CA PRO A 137 5.25 -11.00 -14.06
C PRO A 137 4.69 -11.05 -12.64
N PRO A 138 5.27 -11.85 -11.72
CA PRO A 138 4.72 -12.04 -10.38
C PRO A 138 4.80 -10.79 -9.52
N HIS A 139 5.73 -9.88 -9.81
CA HIS A 139 5.92 -8.64 -9.08
C HIS A 139 5.50 -7.42 -9.88
N LEU A 140 4.86 -6.47 -9.18
CA LEU A 140 4.76 -5.07 -9.54
C LEU A 140 5.97 -4.36 -8.97
N SER A 141 6.64 -3.55 -9.78
CA SER A 141 7.75 -2.66 -9.43
C SER A 141 8.58 -3.09 -8.23
N LEU A 142 9.82 -3.35 -8.47
CA LEU A 142 10.84 -3.16 -7.45
C LEU A 142 11.48 -1.80 -7.76
N ILE A 143 10.96 -0.74 -7.16
CA ILE A 143 11.53 0.60 -7.31
C ILE A 143 12.47 0.78 -6.12
N HIS A 144 13.73 1.08 -6.39
CA HIS A 144 14.58 1.71 -5.40
C HIS A 144 14.56 3.21 -5.68
N ILE A 145 14.46 3.97 -4.64
CA ILE A 145 14.48 5.44 -4.66
C ILE A 145 15.87 5.91 -4.30
#